data_d8cc277af0a0ab902f663cb5f976bedd
#
_entry.id   d8cc277af0a0ab902f663cb5f976bedd
#
_cell.length_a   1.000
_cell.length_b   1.000
_cell.length_c   1.000
_cell.angle_alpha   90.00
_cell.angle_beta   90.00
_cell.angle_gamma   90.00
#
_symmetry.space_group_name_H-M   'P 1'
#
loop_
_entity.id
_entity.type
_entity.pdbx_description
1 polymer ?
#
loop_
_entity_poly.entity_id
_entity_poly.type
_entity_poly.pdbx_seq_one_letter_code
_entity_poly.pdbx_strand_id
1 'polypeptide(L)'
;MTRNAELRGFAVAGGLLGLAVALAIAPFSGIALYVVTALALWAGARWGIADHPFPNLGAANRLTYARGIGVAIVASLIPAELGETGRIVLAVFAGFLIAADGIDGWLARRDGNASSFGARFDMEIDSALMLVLAIIAARLDGAWLILLGLPRYAFVLASYLWPFLAAPLPYSERRRIVCVVQGAGLVAAIYPWDFATQVALAALIALLLSFAIDVIWLWRHAASHEMENGFAPLRGLLRSIAIYWLVPGRAAKLDGFYRRWLGPGKLGFDIGAHAGNRTASWRRHGAAVVAVEPQPVFADFLRRLFAGDNAVKLERVALGAADGELILRISDRHPTVTSGAADFIAQAATAPGYENVAWNRSVSVPMTTLDALIARHGRPDFVKIDVEGAEAQVLAGLSQPVPALSFEYAWATKGAALACIAHLENYRFNRSIGESLVFAGEWIDAAAMRAFLERLTPSDPSGDIYAESAERRDARR
;
A
#
# COMPACT_ATOMS: atom_id res chain seq x y z
N MET A 1 9.43 19.79 -14.95
CA MET A 1 9.40 19.31 -13.53
C MET A 1 8.70 17.96 -13.49
N THR A 2 9.16 17.00 -12.70
CA THR A 2 8.44 15.74 -12.51
C THR A 2 7.19 15.97 -11.66
N ARG A 3 6.14 15.12 -11.83
CA ARG A 3 4.89 15.18 -11.04
C ARG A 3 5.13 15.22 -9.52
N ASN A 4 6.16 14.52 -9.02
CA ASN A 4 6.53 14.51 -7.60
C ASN A 4 7.14 15.85 -7.15
N ALA A 5 7.92 16.52 -7.99
CA ALA A 5 8.48 17.83 -7.69
C ALA A 5 7.40 18.92 -7.69
N GLU A 6 6.42 18.81 -8.60
CA GLU A 6 5.24 19.70 -8.61
C GLU A 6 4.40 19.51 -7.35
N LEU A 7 4.07 18.26 -6.99
CA LEU A 7 3.31 18.00 -5.77
C LEU A 7 4.02 18.56 -4.53
N ARG A 8 5.33 18.37 -4.40
CA ARG A 8 6.11 18.95 -3.29
C ARG A 8 6.05 20.47 -3.28
N GLY A 9 6.22 21.11 -4.45
CA GLY A 9 6.15 22.57 -4.58
C GLY A 9 4.77 23.10 -4.14
N PHE A 10 3.69 22.48 -4.60
CA PHE A 10 2.33 22.84 -4.20
C PHE A 10 2.06 22.57 -2.72
N ALA A 11 2.57 21.45 -2.18
CA ALA A 11 2.41 21.12 -0.76
C ALA A 11 3.09 22.16 0.14
N VAL A 12 4.31 22.56 -0.21
CA VAL A 12 5.07 23.57 0.57
C VAL A 12 4.43 24.95 0.41
N ALA A 13 4.24 25.44 -0.80
CA ALA A 13 3.71 26.79 -1.04
C ALA A 13 2.27 26.93 -0.53
N GLY A 14 1.38 26.02 -0.87
CA GLY A 14 -0.01 26.01 -0.42
C GLY A 14 -0.12 25.76 1.07
N GLY A 15 0.69 24.85 1.62
CA GLY A 15 0.73 24.57 3.06
C GLY A 15 1.18 25.78 3.87
N LEU A 16 2.21 26.49 3.45
CA LEU A 16 2.69 27.71 4.14
C LEU A 16 1.68 28.86 4.04
N LEU A 17 1.06 29.05 2.87
CA LEU A 17 0.03 30.08 2.68
C LEU A 17 -1.20 29.77 3.58
N GLY A 18 -1.68 28.54 3.56
CA GLY A 18 -2.81 28.13 4.39
C GLY A 18 -2.48 28.20 5.88
N LEU A 19 -1.24 27.90 6.30
CA LEU A 19 -0.79 28.06 7.68
C LEU A 19 -0.81 29.55 8.09
N ALA A 20 -0.36 30.45 7.23
CA ALA A 20 -0.43 31.89 7.51
C ALA A 20 -1.88 32.36 7.71
N VAL A 21 -2.83 31.85 6.89
CA VAL A 21 -4.26 32.13 7.06
C VAL A 21 -4.77 31.53 8.38
N ALA A 22 -4.46 30.27 8.68
CA ALA A 22 -4.89 29.63 9.93
C ALA A 22 -4.35 30.34 11.17
N LEU A 23 -3.10 30.82 11.15
CA LEU A 23 -2.51 31.61 12.22
C LEU A 23 -3.23 32.96 12.47
N ALA A 24 -3.83 33.51 11.39
CA ALA A 24 -4.56 34.77 11.48
C ALA A 24 -5.99 34.63 12.01
N ILE A 25 -6.65 33.47 11.81
CA ILE A 25 -8.09 33.30 12.04
C ILE A 25 -8.46 32.21 13.05
N ALA A 26 -7.56 31.28 13.36
CA ALA A 26 -7.87 30.12 14.19
C ALA A 26 -7.26 30.21 15.57
N PRO A 27 -7.90 29.61 16.60
CA PRO A 27 -7.29 29.47 17.93
C PRO A 27 -6.10 28.51 17.87
N PHE A 28 -5.23 28.52 18.88
CA PHE A 28 -4.01 27.70 18.91
C PHE A 28 -4.27 26.19 18.66
N SER A 29 -5.33 25.64 19.25
CA SER A 29 -5.75 24.26 19.03
C SER A 29 -6.18 23.99 17.58
N GLY A 30 -6.69 24.98 16.88
CA GLY A 30 -7.06 24.91 15.47
C GLY A 30 -5.85 24.84 14.55
N ILE A 31 -4.73 25.46 14.93
CA ILE A 31 -3.48 25.37 14.16
C ILE A 31 -2.99 23.92 14.09
N ALA A 32 -3.09 23.18 15.20
CA ALA A 32 -2.75 21.75 15.22
C ALA A 32 -3.64 20.95 14.25
N LEU A 33 -4.95 21.22 14.19
CA LEU A 33 -5.86 20.60 13.25
C LEU A 33 -5.52 20.95 11.79
N TYR A 34 -5.16 22.21 11.52
CA TYR A 34 -4.65 22.59 10.21
C TYR A 34 -3.46 21.73 9.81
N VAL A 35 -2.44 21.65 10.66
CA VAL A 35 -1.20 20.90 10.38
C VAL A 35 -1.49 19.43 10.14
N VAL A 36 -2.29 18.80 11.01
CA VAL A 36 -2.66 17.37 10.85
C VAL A 36 -3.41 17.15 9.54
N THR A 37 -4.39 18.00 9.21
CA THR A 37 -5.16 17.87 7.97
C THR A 37 -4.29 18.10 6.73
N ALA A 38 -3.42 19.10 6.74
CA ALA A 38 -2.51 19.38 5.64
C ALA A 38 -1.48 18.25 5.42
N LEU A 39 -0.97 17.66 6.49
CA LEU A 39 -0.08 16.49 6.43
C LEU A 39 -0.81 15.26 5.91
N ALA A 40 -2.04 15.00 6.36
CA ALA A 40 -2.87 13.90 5.86
C ALA A 40 -3.17 14.07 4.36
N LEU A 41 -3.51 15.29 3.92
CA LEU A 41 -3.70 15.63 2.52
C LEU A 41 -2.45 15.34 1.68
N TRP A 42 -1.29 15.80 2.16
CA TRP A 42 -0.02 15.55 1.47
C TRP A 42 0.33 14.06 1.40
N ALA A 43 0.18 13.34 2.52
CA ALA A 43 0.44 11.91 2.58
C ALA A 43 -0.47 11.12 1.64
N GLY A 44 -1.76 11.43 1.61
CA GLY A 44 -2.74 10.83 0.70
C GLY A 44 -2.43 11.09 -0.76
N ALA A 45 -2.13 12.35 -1.13
CA ALA A 45 -1.73 12.71 -2.48
C ALA A 45 -0.40 12.03 -2.88
N ARG A 46 0.58 11.99 -1.96
CA ARG A 46 1.89 11.35 -2.18
C ARG A 46 1.74 9.84 -2.37
N TRP A 47 0.85 9.20 -1.61
CA TRP A 47 0.55 7.78 -1.74
C TRP A 47 -0.13 7.46 -3.08
N GLY A 48 -1.15 8.24 -3.45
CA GLY A 48 -1.95 8.00 -4.66
C GLY A 48 -1.27 8.38 -5.97
N ILE A 49 -0.28 9.32 -5.94
CA ILE A 49 0.33 9.86 -7.17
C ILE A 49 1.08 8.80 -8.01
N ALA A 50 1.41 7.66 -7.43
CA ALA A 50 2.01 6.54 -8.14
C ALA A 50 1.10 6.02 -9.27
N ASP A 51 -0.23 6.12 -9.09
CA ASP A 51 -1.25 5.70 -10.06
C ASP A 51 -1.55 6.76 -11.14
N HIS A 52 -0.90 7.93 -11.06
CA HIS A 52 -1.11 9.00 -12.03
C HIS A 52 -0.30 8.74 -13.31
N PRO A 53 -0.93 8.56 -14.48
CA PRO A 53 -0.25 8.13 -15.70
C PRO A 53 0.56 9.24 -16.37
N PHE A 54 0.32 10.51 -16.02
CA PHE A 54 0.91 11.66 -16.71
C PHE A 54 2.20 12.13 -16.03
N PRO A 55 3.12 12.77 -16.78
CA PRO A 55 4.41 13.25 -16.25
C PRO A 55 4.28 14.46 -15.31
N ASN A 56 3.20 15.22 -15.40
CA ASN A 56 2.88 16.40 -14.59
C ASN A 56 1.60 16.19 -13.78
N LEU A 57 1.38 17.03 -12.76
CA LEU A 57 0.20 16.94 -11.91
C LEU A 57 -1.10 17.33 -12.64
N GLY A 58 -1.01 18.24 -13.62
CA GLY A 58 -2.14 18.78 -14.35
C GLY A 58 -2.92 19.88 -13.59
N ALA A 59 -3.65 20.74 -14.34
CA ALA A 59 -4.39 21.86 -13.74
C ALA A 59 -5.51 21.38 -12.79
N ALA A 60 -6.22 20.33 -13.16
CA ALA A 60 -7.28 19.74 -12.35
C ALA A 60 -6.78 19.33 -10.96
N ASN A 61 -5.75 18.47 -10.90
CA ASN A 61 -5.20 18.00 -9.62
C ASN A 61 -4.58 19.11 -8.77
N ARG A 62 -4.05 20.18 -9.41
CA ARG A 62 -3.58 21.37 -8.69
C ARG A 62 -4.74 22.10 -8.02
N LEU A 63 -5.87 22.24 -8.73
CA LEU A 63 -7.09 22.86 -8.17
C LEU A 63 -7.65 22.00 -7.02
N THR A 64 -7.75 20.68 -7.21
CA THR A 64 -8.19 19.75 -6.14
C THR A 64 -7.26 19.86 -4.91
N TYR A 65 -5.94 19.97 -5.12
CA TYR A 65 -5.00 20.17 -4.00
C TYR A 65 -5.22 21.51 -3.28
N ALA A 66 -5.45 22.59 -4.04
CA ALA A 66 -5.75 23.91 -3.47
C ALA A 66 -7.07 23.87 -2.66
N ARG A 67 -8.11 23.17 -3.15
CA ARG A 67 -9.34 22.91 -2.40
C ARG A 67 -9.04 22.16 -1.09
N GLY A 68 -8.15 21.16 -1.12
CA GLY A 68 -7.71 20.43 0.07
C GLY A 68 -7.04 21.33 1.12
N ILE A 69 -6.22 22.31 0.72
CA ILE A 69 -5.70 23.34 1.63
C ILE A 69 -6.85 24.18 2.21
N GLY A 70 -7.85 24.54 1.39
CA GLY A 70 -9.09 25.17 1.87
C GLY A 70 -9.79 24.34 2.94
N VAL A 71 -9.88 23.01 2.75
CA VAL A 71 -10.43 22.09 3.77
C VAL A 71 -9.61 22.12 5.06
N ALA A 72 -8.28 22.17 5.00
CA ALA A 72 -7.42 22.29 6.18
C ALA A 72 -7.62 23.62 6.92
N ILE A 73 -7.83 24.72 6.17
CA ILE A 73 -8.19 26.03 6.77
C ILE A 73 -9.54 25.93 7.48
N VAL A 74 -10.55 25.33 6.86
CA VAL A 74 -11.86 25.12 7.50
C VAL A 74 -11.73 24.23 8.74
N ALA A 75 -10.93 23.17 8.70
CA ALA A 75 -10.68 22.30 9.84
C ALA A 75 -10.05 23.04 11.03
N SER A 76 -9.22 24.07 10.78
CA SER A 76 -8.65 24.90 11.84
C SER A 76 -9.69 25.70 12.63
N LEU A 77 -10.88 25.89 12.08
CA LEU A 77 -12.00 26.60 12.74
C LEU A 77 -12.87 25.67 13.59
N ILE A 78 -12.66 24.35 13.60
CA ILE A 78 -13.43 23.42 14.42
C ILE A 78 -13.47 23.85 15.90
N PRO A 79 -12.36 24.23 16.58
CA PRO A 79 -12.39 24.67 17.98
C PRO A 79 -12.76 26.13 18.16
N ALA A 80 -12.97 26.90 17.09
CA ALA A 80 -13.29 28.32 17.20
C ALA A 80 -14.73 28.56 17.66
N GLU A 81 -14.94 29.63 18.39
CA GLU A 81 -16.26 30.18 18.67
C GLU A 81 -16.64 31.16 17.55
N LEU A 82 -17.54 30.74 16.71
CA LEU A 82 -17.96 31.49 15.52
C LEU A 82 -19.20 32.35 15.86
N GLY A 83 -19.01 33.66 15.91
CA GLY A 83 -20.13 34.60 15.90
C GLY A 83 -20.85 34.62 14.53
N GLU A 84 -21.95 35.35 14.43
CA GLU A 84 -22.79 35.40 13.22
C GLU A 84 -22.00 35.76 11.98
N THR A 85 -21.15 36.77 11.99
CA THR A 85 -20.30 37.15 10.86
C THR A 85 -19.33 36.02 10.50
N GLY A 86 -18.74 35.31 11.47
CA GLY A 86 -17.84 34.19 11.25
C GLY A 86 -18.56 33.02 10.58
N ARG A 87 -19.81 32.72 10.98
CA ARG A 87 -20.66 31.68 10.35
C ARG A 87 -20.97 32.04 8.90
N ILE A 88 -21.31 33.28 8.60
CA ILE A 88 -21.57 33.77 7.24
C ILE A 88 -20.33 33.60 6.35
N VAL A 89 -19.17 34.08 6.82
CA VAL A 89 -17.90 33.99 6.09
C VAL A 89 -17.54 32.54 5.82
N LEU A 90 -17.67 31.66 6.82
CA LEU A 90 -17.40 30.24 6.67
C LEU A 90 -18.37 29.58 5.68
N ALA A 91 -19.67 29.87 5.75
CA ALA A 91 -20.67 29.33 4.84
C ALA A 91 -20.39 29.73 3.39
N VAL A 92 -20.05 31.00 3.13
CA VAL A 92 -19.66 31.51 1.82
C VAL A 92 -18.40 30.82 1.31
N PHE A 93 -17.35 30.71 2.17
CA PHE A 93 -16.10 30.03 1.79
C PHE A 93 -16.31 28.54 1.51
N ALA A 94 -17.10 27.84 2.32
CA ALA A 94 -17.47 26.44 2.08
C ALA A 94 -18.24 26.27 0.77
N GLY A 95 -19.22 27.16 0.51
CA GLY A 95 -19.94 27.19 -0.77
C GLY A 95 -19.02 27.38 -1.97
N PHE A 96 -18.00 28.23 -1.86
CA PHE A 96 -16.97 28.40 -2.90
C PHE A 96 -16.16 27.11 -3.11
N LEU A 97 -15.72 26.43 -2.04
CA LEU A 97 -14.99 25.17 -2.13
C LEU A 97 -15.82 24.06 -2.80
N ILE A 98 -17.12 23.99 -2.50
CA ILE A 98 -18.05 23.03 -3.12
C ILE A 98 -18.26 23.38 -4.61
N ALA A 99 -18.46 24.65 -4.94
CA ALA A 99 -18.65 25.07 -6.33
C ALA A 99 -17.41 24.85 -7.20
N ALA A 100 -16.21 24.95 -6.63
CA ALA A 100 -14.95 24.72 -7.32
C ALA A 100 -14.75 23.26 -7.76
N ASP A 101 -15.47 22.28 -7.17
CA ASP A 101 -15.50 20.88 -7.56
C ASP A 101 -15.89 20.66 -9.03
N GLY A 102 -16.87 21.40 -9.52
CA GLY A 102 -17.28 21.30 -10.93
C GLY A 102 -16.23 21.78 -11.92
N ILE A 103 -15.30 22.64 -11.49
CA ILE A 103 -14.25 23.26 -12.33
C ILE A 103 -13.10 22.29 -12.58
N ASP A 104 -12.65 21.53 -11.59
CA ASP A 104 -11.53 20.58 -11.73
C ASP A 104 -11.92 19.40 -12.64
N GLY A 105 -13.14 18.88 -12.50
CA GLY A 105 -13.68 17.87 -13.42
C GLY A 105 -13.79 18.38 -14.88
N TRP A 106 -14.15 19.65 -15.09
CA TRP A 106 -14.16 20.26 -16.41
C TRP A 106 -12.74 20.42 -16.96
N LEU A 107 -11.78 20.90 -16.15
CA LEU A 107 -10.37 21.03 -16.52
C LEU A 107 -9.75 19.68 -16.90
N ALA A 108 -10.01 18.62 -16.12
CA ALA A 108 -9.49 17.28 -16.39
C ALA A 108 -9.93 16.76 -17.77
N ARG A 109 -11.22 16.96 -18.12
CA ARG A 109 -11.76 16.56 -19.43
C ARG A 109 -11.23 17.42 -20.57
N ARG A 110 -11.12 18.73 -20.38
CA ARG A 110 -10.62 19.68 -21.37
C ARG A 110 -9.16 19.42 -21.73
N ASP A 111 -8.32 19.16 -20.71
CA ASP A 111 -6.87 19.02 -20.88
C ASP A 111 -6.47 17.55 -21.19
N GLY A 112 -7.41 16.61 -21.29
CA GLY A 112 -7.13 15.20 -21.54
C GLY A 112 -6.36 14.49 -20.41
N ASN A 113 -6.31 15.06 -19.21
CA ASN A 113 -5.55 14.58 -18.06
C ASN A 113 -6.41 13.85 -17.02
N ALA A 114 -7.58 13.34 -17.41
CA ALA A 114 -8.43 12.55 -16.54
C ALA A 114 -7.70 11.26 -16.12
N SER A 115 -7.66 10.95 -14.82
CA SER A 115 -6.97 9.79 -14.28
C SER A 115 -7.72 9.20 -13.08
N SER A 116 -7.50 7.91 -12.82
CA SER A 116 -8.03 7.23 -11.64
C SER A 116 -7.50 7.83 -10.32
N PHE A 117 -6.28 8.35 -10.34
CA PHE A 117 -5.73 9.11 -9.22
C PHE A 117 -6.54 10.39 -8.97
N GLY A 118 -6.73 11.22 -10.02
CA GLY A 118 -7.45 12.48 -9.89
C GLY A 118 -8.87 12.29 -9.36
N ALA A 119 -9.61 11.32 -9.91
CA ALA A 119 -10.96 11.02 -9.46
C ALA A 119 -11.04 10.55 -7.99
N ARG A 120 -10.09 9.71 -7.56
CA ARG A 120 -10.03 9.28 -6.14
C ARG A 120 -9.62 10.40 -5.22
N PHE A 121 -8.62 11.19 -5.63
CA PHE A 121 -8.12 12.31 -4.84
C PHE A 121 -9.20 13.37 -4.61
N ASP A 122 -9.93 13.73 -5.65
CA ASP A 122 -11.06 14.63 -5.60
C ASP A 122 -12.18 14.14 -4.65
N MET A 123 -12.58 12.88 -4.80
CA MET A 123 -13.57 12.26 -3.93
C MET A 123 -13.17 12.25 -2.45
N GLU A 124 -11.88 12.10 -2.12
CA GLU A 124 -11.41 12.17 -0.75
C GLU A 124 -11.41 13.61 -0.19
N ILE A 125 -11.08 14.61 -1.02
CA ILE A 125 -11.16 16.03 -0.62
C ILE A 125 -12.62 16.42 -0.35
N ASP A 126 -13.57 16.02 -1.19
CA ASP A 126 -14.98 16.27 -0.98
C ASP A 126 -15.50 15.64 0.32
N SER A 127 -15.13 14.38 0.54
CA SER A 127 -15.54 13.66 1.74
C SER A 127 -14.98 14.31 3.02
N ALA A 128 -13.72 14.75 2.96
CA ALA A 128 -13.08 15.47 4.07
C ALA A 128 -13.76 16.82 4.33
N LEU A 129 -14.12 17.56 3.26
CA LEU A 129 -14.87 18.81 3.40
C LEU A 129 -16.21 18.58 4.08
N MET A 130 -17.01 17.59 3.61
CA MET A 130 -18.30 17.27 4.21
C MET A 130 -18.16 16.88 5.68
N LEU A 131 -17.15 16.10 6.05
CA LEU A 131 -16.93 15.72 7.45
C LEU A 131 -16.56 16.92 8.33
N VAL A 132 -15.63 17.78 7.87
CA VAL A 132 -15.20 18.96 8.61
C VAL A 132 -16.37 19.93 8.82
N LEU A 133 -17.15 20.19 7.77
CA LEU A 133 -18.35 21.04 7.87
C LEU A 133 -19.40 20.44 8.82
N ALA A 134 -19.61 19.12 8.77
CA ALA A 134 -20.52 18.43 9.68
C ALA A 134 -20.08 18.51 11.14
N ILE A 135 -18.79 18.43 11.42
CA ILE A 135 -18.26 18.61 12.78
C ILE A 135 -18.50 20.05 13.28
N ILE A 136 -18.27 21.05 12.44
CA ILE A 136 -18.53 22.46 12.80
C ILE A 136 -20.02 22.68 13.01
N ALA A 137 -20.87 22.24 12.08
CA ALA A 137 -22.30 22.36 12.19
C ALA A 137 -22.85 21.66 13.44
N ALA A 138 -22.34 20.49 13.77
CA ALA A 138 -22.71 19.74 14.98
C ALA A 138 -22.38 20.49 16.28
N ARG A 139 -21.33 21.28 16.28
CA ARG A 139 -20.96 22.15 17.42
C ARG A 139 -21.85 23.39 17.53
N LEU A 140 -22.36 23.89 16.41
CA LEU A 140 -23.17 25.09 16.34
C LEU A 140 -24.65 24.81 16.65
N ASP A 141 -25.24 23.78 16.00
CA ASP A 141 -26.69 23.61 15.96
C ASP A 141 -27.17 22.19 16.31
N GLY A 142 -26.26 21.34 16.86
CA GLY A 142 -26.64 20.04 17.42
C GLY A 142 -25.90 18.84 16.83
N ALA A 143 -25.54 17.90 17.71
CA ALA A 143 -24.66 16.76 17.39
C ALA A 143 -25.16 15.84 16.26
N TRP A 144 -26.46 15.80 15.99
CA TRP A 144 -27.03 14.98 14.91
C TRP A 144 -26.52 15.36 13.52
N LEU A 145 -26.08 16.62 13.32
CA LEU A 145 -25.55 17.12 12.05
C LEU A 145 -24.28 16.42 11.61
N ILE A 146 -23.56 15.75 12.54
CA ILE A 146 -22.39 14.91 12.18
C ILE A 146 -22.77 13.77 11.23
N LEU A 147 -24.05 13.32 11.28
CA LEU A 147 -24.55 12.28 10.39
C LEU A 147 -24.54 12.69 8.90
N LEU A 148 -24.44 13.98 8.60
CA LEU A 148 -24.26 14.45 7.22
C LEU A 148 -22.83 14.20 6.71
N GLY A 149 -21.80 14.14 7.57
CA GLY A 149 -20.43 13.92 7.17
C GLY A 149 -19.95 12.46 7.24
N LEU A 150 -20.62 11.62 8.05
CA LEU A 150 -20.16 10.27 8.35
C LEU A 150 -20.44 9.18 7.30
N PRO A 151 -21.52 9.21 6.50
CA PRO A 151 -21.99 8.03 5.76
C PRO A 151 -20.96 7.44 4.83
N ARG A 152 -20.12 8.23 4.17
CA ARG A 152 -19.02 7.70 3.34
C ARG A 152 -18.03 6.88 4.15
N TYR A 153 -17.55 7.41 5.27
CA TYR A 153 -16.58 6.72 6.12
C TYR A 153 -17.19 5.48 6.78
N ALA A 154 -18.47 5.58 7.22
CA ALA A 154 -19.23 4.45 7.73
C ALA A 154 -19.41 3.36 6.65
N PHE A 155 -19.68 3.74 5.39
CA PHE A 155 -19.80 2.82 4.28
C PHE A 155 -18.49 2.12 3.95
N VAL A 156 -17.36 2.86 3.91
CA VAL A 156 -16.02 2.30 3.74
C VAL A 156 -15.69 1.36 4.89
N LEU A 157 -15.96 1.74 6.16
CA LEU A 157 -15.75 0.87 7.31
C LEU A 157 -16.64 -0.38 7.24
N ALA A 158 -17.91 -0.21 6.86
CA ALA A 158 -18.85 -1.31 6.70
C ALA A 158 -18.41 -2.29 5.59
N SER A 159 -17.80 -1.80 4.50
CA SER A 159 -17.29 -2.65 3.43
C SER A 159 -16.17 -3.60 3.89
N TYR A 160 -15.52 -3.29 4.99
CA TYR A 160 -14.55 -4.17 5.65
C TYR A 160 -15.21 -5.33 6.42
N LEU A 161 -16.41 -5.12 6.90
CA LEU A 161 -17.18 -6.14 7.63
C LEU A 161 -18.08 -6.94 6.66
N TRP A 162 -18.61 -6.29 5.65
CA TRP A 162 -19.51 -6.88 4.64
C TRP A 162 -18.91 -6.69 3.23
N PRO A 163 -18.21 -7.70 2.69
CA PRO A 163 -17.48 -7.61 1.42
C PRO A 163 -18.33 -7.18 0.22
N PHE A 164 -19.65 -7.47 0.22
CA PHE A 164 -20.53 -7.07 -0.87
C PHE A 164 -20.64 -5.54 -1.04
N LEU A 165 -20.36 -4.77 0.01
CA LEU A 165 -20.33 -3.32 -0.05
C LEU A 165 -19.09 -2.77 -0.81
N ALA A 166 -18.06 -3.58 -1.00
CA ALA A 166 -16.85 -3.20 -1.74
C ALA A 166 -17.02 -3.33 -3.27
N ALA A 167 -18.13 -3.93 -3.74
CA ALA A 167 -18.36 -4.11 -5.16
C ALA A 167 -18.57 -2.75 -5.89
N PRO A 168 -18.15 -2.64 -7.16
CA PRO A 168 -18.29 -1.41 -7.91
C PRO A 168 -19.76 -1.07 -8.15
N LEU A 169 -20.15 0.14 -7.81
CA LEU A 169 -21.48 0.66 -8.07
C LEU A 169 -21.57 1.23 -9.50
N PRO A 170 -22.65 1.00 -10.24
CA PRO A 170 -22.87 1.61 -11.56
C PRO A 170 -22.95 3.14 -11.43
N TYR A 171 -22.70 3.85 -12.52
CA TYR A 171 -22.87 5.31 -12.57
C TYR A 171 -24.30 5.72 -12.17
N SER A 172 -24.44 6.80 -11.38
CA SER A 172 -25.75 7.26 -10.91
C SER A 172 -25.81 8.79 -10.75
N GLU A 173 -26.66 9.44 -11.51
CA GLU A 173 -26.98 10.87 -11.37
C GLU A 173 -27.56 11.20 -9.99
N ARG A 174 -28.37 10.28 -9.43
CA ARG A 174 -28.92 10.43 -8.07
C ARG A 174 -27.82 10.71 -7.05
N ARG A 175 -26.72 9.93 -7.04
CA ARG A 175 -25.61 10.12 -6.10
C ARG A 175 -24.97 11.49 -6.25
N ARG A 176 -24.80 11.94 -7.49
CA ARG A 176 -24.25 13.26 -7.80
C ARG A 176 -25.13 14.38 -7.25
N ILE A 177 -26.45 14.30 -7.49
CA ILE A 177 -27.41 15.28 -6.97
C ILE A 177 -27.40 15.28 -5.43
N VAL A 178 -27.42 14.11 -4.80
CA VAL A 178 -27.44 14.00 -3.33
C VAL A 178 -26.15 14.53 -2.71
N CYS A 179 -24.99 14.39 -3.35
CA CYS A 179 -23.75 15.04 -2.91
C CYS A 179 -23.88 16.58 -2.88
N VAL A 180 -24.47 17.16 -3.90
CA VAL A 180 -24.73 18.62 -3.95
C VAL A 180 -25.72 19.03 -2.86
N VAL A 181 -26.81 18.26 -2.67
CA VAL A 181 -27.81 18.50 -1.62
C VAL A 181 -27.19 18.39 -0.23
N GLN A 182 -26.31 17.42 0.01
CA GLN A 182 -25.56 17.25 1.27
C GLN A 182 -24.71 18.49 1.56
N GLY A 183 -23.91 18.95 0.58
CA GLY A 183 -23.10 20.13 0.70
C GLY A 183 -23.93 21.40 0.99
N ALA A 184 -25.02 21.59 0.24
CA ALA A 184 -25.95 22.69 0.45
C ALA A 184 -26.59 22.65 1.85
N GLY A 185 -26.97 21.45 2.32
CA GLY A 185 -27.53 21.24 3.66
C GLY A 185 -26.53 21.60 4.78
N LEU A 186 -25.24 21.26 4.61
CA LEU A 186 -24.19 21.63 5.58
C LEU A 186 -23.89 23.13 5.58
N VAL A 187 -23.82 23.75 4.40
CA VAL A 187 -23.67 25.21 4.29
C VAL A 187 -24.85 25.93 4.94
N ALA A 188 -26.07 25.46 4.69
CA ALA A 188 -27.29 25.98 5.30
C ALA A 188 -27.29 25.82 6.82
N ALA A 189 -26.81 24.69 7.34
CA ALA A 189 -26.71 24.45 8.79
C ALA A 189 -25.70 25.39 9.48
N ILE A 190 -24.66 25.85 8.77
CA ILE A 190 -23.66 26.78 9.31
C ILE A 190 -24.16 28.23 9.19
N TYR A 191 -24.92 28.56 8.15
CA TYR A 191 -25.42 29.90 7.93
C TYR A 191 -26.50 30.27 9.00
N PRO A 192 -26.45 31.47 9.63
CA PRO A 192 -27.38 31.85 10.71
C PRO A 192 -28.74 32.27 10.17
N TRP A 193 -29.64 31.32 9.89
CA TRP A 193 -31.00 31.58 9.44
C TRP A 193 -32.01 30.61 10.09
N ASP A 194 -33.29 30.96 10.06
CA ASP A 194 -34.35 30.22 10.75
C ASP A 194 -34.68 28.84 10.18
N PHE A 195 -34.34 28.58 8.94
CA PHE A 195 -34.65 27.32 8.21
C PHE A 195 -33.46 26.35 8.16
N ALA A 196 -32.34 26.64 8.85
CA ALA A 196 -31.12 25.82 8.84
C ALA A 196 -31.39 24.34 9.14
N THR A 197 -32.12 24.08 10.24
CA THR A 197 -32.45 22.73 10.69
C THR A 197 -33.30 21.95 9.67
N GLN A 198 -34.30 22.59 9.09
CA GLN A 198 -35.20 21.94 8.13
C GLN A 198 -34.47 21.55 6.85
N VAL A 199 -33.61 22.43 6.32
CA VAL A 199 -32.80 22.16 5.13
C VAL A 199 -31.78 21.06 5.40
N ALA A 200 -31.10 21.10 6.54
CA ALA A 200 -30.15 20.06 6.92
C ALA A 200 -30.82 18.70 7.13
N LEU A 201 -32.01 18.65 7.73
CA LEU A 201 -32.78 17.43 7.91
C LEU A 201 -33.23 16.84 6.56
N ALA A 202 -33.71 17.67 5.64
CA ALA A 202 -34.05 17.22 4.30
C ALA A 202 -32.85 16.65 3.55
N ALA A 203 -31.67 17.29 3.68
CA ALA A 203 -30.41 16.78 3.11
C ALA A 203 -30.00 15.45 3.73
N LEU A 204 -30.14 15.29 5.04
CA LEU A 204 -29.83 14.03 5.73
C LEU A 204 -30.74 12.89 5.27
N ILE A 205 -32.05 13.14 5.16
CA ILE A 205 -33.00 12.14 4.66
C ILE A 205 -32.63 11.72 3.23
N ALA A 206 -32.38 12.68 2.34
CA ALA A 206 -31.96 12.39 0.96
C ALA A 206 -30.68 11.56 0.89
N LEU A 207 -29.69 11.88 1.75
CA LEU A 207 -28.42 11.18 1.84
C LEU A 207 -28.62 9.73 2.31
N LEU A 208 -29.33 9.51 3.42
CA LEU A 208 -29.59 8.18 3.97
C LEU A 208 -30.40 7.30 2.98
N LEU A 209 -31.42 7.86 2.32
CA LEU A 209 -32.16 7.15 1.28
C LEU A 209 -31.24 6.75 0.12
N SER A 210 -30.35 7.65 -0.32
CA SER A 210 -29.40 7.36 -1.37
C SER A 210 -28.45 6.20 -1.01
N PHE A 211 -27.89 6.20 0.20
CA PHE A 211 -27.05 5.10 0.68
C PHE A 211 -27.83 3.80 0.83
N ALA A 212 -29.07 3.85 1.35
CA ALA A 212 -29.91 2.67 1.47
C ALA A 212 -30.19 2.01 0.11
N ILE A 213 -30.48 2.81 -0.92
CA ILE A 213 -30.67 2.32 -2.30
C ILE A 213 -29.38 1.62 -2.80
N ASP A 214 -28.20 2.21 -2.57
CA ASP A 214 -26.93 1.62 -2.97
C ASP A 214 -26.63 0.30 -2.23
N VAL A 215 -26.87 0.25 -0.90
CA VAL A 215 -26.74 -0.98 -0.11
C VAL A 215 -27.68 -2.07 -0.60
N ILE A 216 -28.95 -1.74 -0.83
CA ILE A 216 -29.95 -2.69 -1.35
C ILE A 216 -29.56 -3.19 -2.75
N TRP A 217 -29.06 -2.31 -3.61
CA TRP A 217 -28.58 -2.69 -4.93
C TRP A 217 -27.42 -3.65 -4.84
N LEU A 218 -26.39 -3.32 -4.04
CA LEU A 218 -25.22 -4.16 -3.80
C LEU A 218 -25.62 -5.51 -3.21
N TRP A 219 -26.51 -5.53 -2.22
CA TRP A 219 -26.98 -6.77 -1.61
C TRP A 219 -27.70 -7.68 -2.61
N ARG A 220 -28.57 -7.10 -3.48
CA ARG A 220 -29.28 -7.87 -4.51
C ARG A 220 -28.38 -8.42 -5.60
N HIS A 221 -27.28 -7.73 -5.91
CA HIS A 221 -26.33 -8.13 -6.94
C HIS A 221 -25.13 -8.90 -6.37
N ALA A 222 -25.05 -9.07 -5.06
CA ALA A 222 -23.99 -9.83 -4.39
C ALA A 222 -23.90 -11.29 -4.87
N ALA A 223 -25.04 -11.90 -5.19
CA ALA A 223 -25.10 -13.29 -5.66
C ALA A 223 -24.76 -13.47 -7.14
N SER A 224 -24.75 -12.40 -7.95
CA SER A 224 -24.47 -12.46 -9.37
C SER A 224 -23.01 -12.13 -9.74
N HIS A 225 -22.25 -11.59 -8.80
CA HIS A 225 -20.81 -11.48 -8.90
C HIS A 225 -20.19 -12.50 -7.94
N GLU A 226 -19.41 -13.43 -8.44
CA GLU A 226 -18.37 -14.08 -7.63
C GLU A 226 -17.48 -12.96 -7.10
N MET A 227 -17.83 -12.45 -5.92
CA MET A 227 -17.06 -11.39 -5.28
C MET A 227 -15.76 -12.03 -4.81
N GLU A 228 -14.74 -11.92 -5.62
CA GLU A 228 -13.37 -11.99 -5.14
C GLU A 228 -13.29 -11.07 -3.91
N ASN A 229 -13.01 -11.68 -2.77
CA ASN A 229 -13.00 -11.04 -1.46
C ASN A 229 -12.09 -9.80 -1.47
N GLY A 230 -12.60 -8.66 -1.88
CA GLY A 230 -11.82 -7.43 -2.10
C GLY A 230 -11.11 -6.91 -0.85
N PHE A 231 -11.49 -7.40 0.34
CA PHE A 231 -10.87 -7.01 1.60
C PHE A 231 -9.91 -8.04 2.19
N ALA A 232 -10.10 -9.31 1.92
CA ALA A 232 -9.19 -10.35 2.43
C ALA A 232 -7.72 -10.09 2.04
N PRO A 233 -7.41 -9.69 0.78
CA PRO A 233 -6.06 -9.28 0.39
C PRO A 233 -5.50 -8.09 1.16
N LEU A 234 -6.34 -7.08 1.45
CA LEU A 234 -5.90 -5.91 2.23
C LEU A 234 -5.67 -6.26 3.71
N ARG A 235 -6.48 -7.13 4.31
CA ARG A 235 -6.22 -7.66 5.66
C ARG A 235 -4.89 -8.40 5.71
N GLY A 236 -4.61 -9.23 4.70
CA GLY A 236 -3.33 -9.92 4.56
C GLY A 236 -2.17 -8.93 4.47
N LEU A 237 -2.28 -7.89 3.64
CA LEU A 237 -1.29 -6.82 3.52
C LEU A 237 -1.09 -6.08 4.85
N LEU A 238 -2.15 -5.65 5.52
CA LEU A 238 -2.06 -4.95 6.81
C LEU A 238 -1.41 -5.82 7.90
N ARG A 239 -1.75 -7.13 7.94
CA ARG A 239 -1.10 -8.08 8.83
C ARG A 239 0.40 -8.19 8.53
N SER A 240 0.78 -8.28 7.27
CA SER A 240 2.19 -8.34 6.86
C SER A 240 2.93 -7.04 7.20
N ILE A 241 2.32 -5.87 6.99
CA ILE A 241 2.88 -4.59 7.43
C ILE A 241 3.10 -4.60 8.95
N ALA A 242 2.11 -5.04 9.73
CA ALA A 242 2.25 -5.11 11.18
C ALA A 242 3.41 -6.02 11.63
N ILE A 243 3.54 -7.20 11.02
CA ILE A 243 4.59 -8.18 11.35
C ILE A 243 5.99 -7.68 10.93
N TYR A 244 6.10 -7.08 9.75
CA TYR A 244 7.42 -6.79 9.16
C TYR A 244 7.91 -5.36 9.39
N TRP A 245 7.02 -4.39 9.65
CA TRP A 245 7.37 -2.98 9.79
C TRP A 245 7.19 -2.41 11.20
N LEU A 246 6.21 -2.92 11.97
CA LEU A 246 5.86 -2.32 13.26
C LEU A 246 6.59 -2.98 14.44
N VAL A 247 7.36 -4.05 14.24
CA VAL A 247 8.14 -4.69 15.32
C VAL A 247 9.38 -3.85 15.64
N PRO A 248 9.48 -3.31 16.87
CA PRO A 248 10.61 -2.48 17.27
C PRO A 248 11.95 -3.20 17.12
N GLY A 249 12.95 -2.51 16.60
CA GLY A 249 14.30 -3.02 16.43
C GLY A 249 14.53 -3.94 15.23
N ARG A 250 13.46 -4.43 14.55
CA ARG A 250 13.60 -5.32 13.40
C ARG A 250 14.34 -4.65 12.23
N ALA A 251 14.03 -3.39 11.93
CA ALA A 251 14.71 -2.62 10.89
C ALA A 251 16.22 -2.52 11.15
N ALA A 252 16.61 -2.19 12.37
CA ALA A 252 18.03 -2.08 12.76
C ALA A 252 18.77 -3.43 12.66
N LYS A 253 18.11 -4.55 13.00
CA LYS A 253 18.69 -5.90 12.84
C LYS A 253 18.92 -6.22 11.36
N LEU A 254 17.92 -5.98 10.48
CA LEU A 254 18.05 -6.16 9.04
C LEU A 254 19.21 -5.30 8.50
N ASP A 255 19.26 -4.04 8.89
CA ASP A 255 20.30 -3.10 8.49
C ASP A 255 21.68 -3.60 8.90
N GLY A 256 21.88 -3.98 10.14
CA GLY A 256 23.15 -4.54 10.63
C GLY A 256 23.56 -5.81 9.90
N PHE A 257 22.61 -6.67 9.56
CA PHE A 257 22.89 -7.95 8.94
C PHE A 257 23.27 -7.84 7.47
N TYR A 258 22.49 -7.11 6.65
CA TYR A 258 22.72 -7.06 5.19
C TYR A 258 23.86 -6.14 4.75
N ARG A 259 24.36 -5.28 5.63
CA ARG A 259 25.51 -4.40 5.38
C ARG A 259 26.76 -5.13 4.89
N ARG A 260 26.88 -6.43 5.20
CA ARG A 260 27.99 -7.28 4.75
C ARG A 260 28.01 -7.57 3.24
N TRP A 261 26.88 -7.41 2.56
CA TRP A 261 26.79 -7.64 1.12
C TRP A 261 26.39 -6.40 0.33
N LEU A 262 25.62 -5.51 0.94
CA LEU A 262 24.94 -4.42 0.27
C LEU A 262 25.33 -3.07 0.88
N GLY A 263 25.51 -2.08 0.00
CA GLY A 263 25.88 -0.71 0.31
C GLY A 263 25.91 0.16 -0.94
N PRO A 264 26.48 1.37 -0.88
CA PRO A 264 26.58 2.24 -2.05
C PRO A 264 27.30 1.53 -3.22
N GLY A 265 26.73 1.66 -4.42
CA GLY A 265 27.27 1.03 -5.64
C GLY A 265 27.01 -0.48 -5.76
N LYS A 266 26.32 -1.09 -4.80
CA LYS A 266 25.95 -2.50 -4.82
C LYS A 266 24.51 -2.69 -5.30
N LEU A 267 24.25 -3.87 -5.90
CA LEU A 267 22.95 -4.28 -6.43
C LEU A 267 22.44 -5.51 -5.68
N GLY A 268 21.22 -5.40 -5.13
CA GLY A 268 20.53 -6.53 -4.50
C GLY A 268 19.30 -6.95 -5.30
N PHE A 269 19.05 -8.26 -5.40
CA PHE A 269 17.80 -8.79 -5.92
C PHE A 269 16.98 -9.37 -4.76
N ASP A 270 15.81 -8.80 -4.50
CA ASP A 270 14.87 -9.21 -3.45
C ASP A 270 13.71 -9.97 -4.09
N ILE A 271 13.85 -11.31 -4.19
CA ILE A 271 12.92 -12.20 -4.89
C ILE A 271 11.92 -12.73 -3.87
N GLY A 272 10.63 -12.43 -4.09
CA GLY A 272 9.57 -12.54 -3.10
C GLY A 272 9.62 -11.35 -2.12
N ALA A 273 9.70 -10.12 -2.66
CA ALA A 273 9.89 -8.91 -1.85
C ALA A 273 8.76 -8.63 -0.86
N HIS A 274 7.57 -9.21 -1.09
CA HIS A 274 6.42 -9.18 -0.20
C HIS A 274 6.11 -7.78 0.34
N ALA A 275 6.22 -7.53 1.65
CA ALA A 275 5.99 -6.22 2.26
C ALA A 275 7.17 -5.22 2.10
N GLY A 276 8.27 -5.57 1.45
CA GLY A 276 9.36 -4.68 1.07
C GLY A 276 10.28 -4.24 2.21
N ASN A 277 10.24 -4.88 3.37
CA ASN A 277 11.05 -4.52 4.52
C ASN A 277 12.56 -4.77 4.29
N ARG A 278 12.93 -5.84 3.55
CA ARG A 278 14.31 -6.11 3.11
C ARG A 278 14.75 -5.12 2.04
N THR A 279 13.95 -4.90 1.02
CA THR A 279 14.17 -3.84 0.01
C THR A 279 14.43 -2.48 0.67
N ALA A 280 13.61 -2.07 1.63
CA ALA A 280 13.80 -0.81 2.36
C ALA A 280 15.09 -0.79 3.20
N SER A 281 15.47 -1.90 3.83
CA SER A 281 16.74 -2.02 4.54
C SER A 281 17.93 -1.80 3.61
N TRP A 282 17.94 -2.46 2.45
CA TRP A 282 19.02 -2.35 1.47
C TRP A 282 19.12 -0.94 0.89
N ARG A 283 17.97 -0.29 0.69
CA ARG A 283 17.93 1.13 0.25
C ARG A 283 18.50 2.10 1.29
N ARG A 284 18.28 1.87 2.59
CA ARG A 284 18.90 2.69 3.64
C ARG A 284 20.43 2.60 3.64
N HIS A 285 21.00 1.50 3.12
CA HIS A 285 22.43 1.35 2.92
C HIS A 285 22.94 1.91 1.59
N GLY A 286 22.09 2.47 0.76
CA GLY A 286 22.45 3.05 -0.53
C GLY A 286 22.59 2.04 -1.68
N ALA A 287 22.22 0.77 -1.48
CA ALA A 287 22.24 -0.23 -2.55
C ALA A 287 21.12 0.04 -3.58
N ALA A 288 21.34 -0.26 -4.85
CA ALA A 288 20.26 -0.41 -5.83
C ALA A 288 19.54 -1.75 -5.60
N VAL A 289 18.23 -1.79 -5.83
CA VAL A 289 17.43 -3.00 -5.56
C VAL A 289 16.50 -3.31 -6.73
N VAL A 290 16.51 -4.57 -7.16
CA VAL A 290 15.45 -5.14 -7.99
C VAL A 290 14.54 -5.94 -7.05
N ALA A 291 13.34 -5.42 -6.80
CA ALA A 291 12.31 -6.07 -6.00
C ALA A 291 11.38 -6.86 -6.93
N VAL A 292 11.29 -8.16 -6.71
CA VAL A 292 10.48 -9.09 -7.53
C VAL A 292 9.31 -9.56 -6.68
N GLU A 293 8.09 -9.25 -7.12
CA GLU A 293 6.87 -9.62 -6.38
C GLU A 293 5.74 -9.90 -7.38
N PRO A 294 5.36 -11.15 -7.57
CA PRO A 294 4.30 -11.52 -8.50
C PRO A 294 2.88 -11.26 -7.96
N GLN A 295 2.68 -11.25 -6.65
CA GLN A 295 1.35 -11.13 -6.05
C GLN A 295 0.82 -9.69 -6.21
N PRO A 296 -0.31 -9.46 -6.91
CA PRO A 296 -0.75 -8.11 -7.32
C PRO A 296 -0.87 -7.11 -6.18
N VAL A 297 -1.42 -7.52 -5.03
CA VAL A 297 -1.65 -6.63 -3.88
C VAL A 297 -0.32 -6.13 -3.30
N PHE A 298 0.68 -7.00 -3.17
CA PHE A 298 1.99 -6.62 -2.66
C PHE A 298 2.80 -5.86 -3.70
N ALA A 299 2.73 -6.23 -4.97
CA ALA A 299 3.37 -5.48 -6.05
C ALA A 299 2.83 -4.03 -6.14
N ASP A 300 1.51 -3.84 -6.01
CA ASP A 300 0.90 -2.51 -5.97
C ASP A 300 1.31 -1.72 -4.73
N PHE A 301 1.43 -2.38 -3.59
CA PHE A 301 1.94 -1.78 -2.36
C PHE A 301 3.40 -1.33 -2.53
N LEU A 302 4.29 -2.19 -3.05
CA LEU A 302 5.71 -1.87 -3.28
C LEU A 302 5.87 -0.73 -4.28
N ARG A 303 5.08 -0.71 -5.35
CA ARG A 303 5.08 0.36 -6.33
C ARG A 303 4.79 1.73 -5.70
N ARG A 304 3.86 1.77 -4.73
CA ARG A 304 3.51 2.98 -3.98
C ARG A 304 4.56 3.34 -2.95
N LEU A 305 5.04 2.35 -2.21
CA LEU A 305 6.03 2.53 -1.14
C LEU A 305 7.33 3.13 -1.68
N PHE A 306 7.81 2.62 -2.82
CA PHE A 306 9.04 3.07 -3.46
C PHE A 306 8.82 4.04 -4.62
N ALA A 307 7.61 4.60 -4.77
CA ALA A 307 7.31 5.59 -5.79
C ALA A 307 8.22 6.82 -5.65
N GLY A 308 9.10 7.04 -6.63
CA GLY A 308 10.08 8.14 -6.62
C GLY A 308 11.47 7.77 -6.09
N ASP A 309 11.72 6.54 -5.70
CA ASP A 309 13.07 6.01 -5.51
C ASP A 309 13.54 5.30 -6.79
N ASN A 310 14.34 6.00 -7.61
CA ASN A 310 14.80 5.50 -8.90
C ASN A 310 15.76 4.32 -8.79
N ALA A 311 16.32 4.07 -7.61
CA ALA A 311 17.22 2.97 -7.34
C ALA A 311 16.48 1.68 -6.93
N VAL A 312 15.14 1.70 -6.86
CA VAL A 312 14.31 0.51 -6.76
C VAL A 312 13.65 0.24 -8.11
N LYS A 313 13.86 -0.96 -8.65
CA LYS A 313 13.15 -1.47 -9.81
C LYS A 313 12.20 -2.57 -9.35
N LEU A 314 10.92 -2.42 -9.66
CA LEU A 314 9.90 -3.41 -9.32
C LEU A 314 9.60 -4.26 -10.56
N GLU A 315 9.77 -5.56 -10.41
CA GLU A 315 9.40 -6.58 -11.39
C GLU A 315 8.17 -7.35 -10.88
N ARG A 316 7.06 -7.29 -11.63
CA ARG A 316 5.79 -7.94 -11.28
C ARG A 316 5.70 -9.30 -11.96
N VAL A 317 6.66 -10.16 -11.69
CA VAL A 317 6.82 -11.47 -12.33
C VAL A 317 7.16 -12.53 -11.28
N ALA A 318 6.83 -13.77 -11.55
CA ALA A 318 7.42 -14.90 -10.85
C ALA A 318 8.77 -15.27 -11.48
N LEU A 319 9.62 -15.96 -10.72
CA LEU A 319 10.85 -16.54 -11.28
C LEU A 319 10.77 -18.05 -11.30
N GLY A 320 11.38 -18.63 -12.33
CA GLY A 320 11.45 -20.07 -12.55
C GLY A 320 12.58 -20.47 -13.50
N ALA A 321 12.57 -21.73 -13.93
CA ALA A 321 13.58 -22.29 -14.82
C ALA A 321 13.50 -21.79 -16.28
N ALA A 322 12.34 -21.25 -16.71
CA ALA A 322 12.09 -20.76 -18.06
C ALA A 322 11.04 -19.65 -18.06
N ASP A 323 10.98 -18.90 -19.15
CA ASP A 323 9.90 -17.92 -19.38
C ASP A 323 8.55 -18.63 -19.57
N GLY A 324 7.47 -18.00 -19.12
CA GLY A 324 6.12 -18.53 -19.21
C GLY A 324 5.12 -17.86 -18.31
N GLU A 325 4.14 -18.61 -17.86
CA GLU A 325 3.13 -18.19 -16.86
C GLU A 325 3.13 -19.15 -15.68
N LEU A 326 2.90 -18.61 -14.51
CA LEU A 326 2.77 -19.36 -13.26
C LEU A 326 1.41 -19.10 -12.63
N ILE A 327 0.71 -20.16 -12.21
CA ILE A 327 -0.50 -20.03 -11.41
C ILE A 327 -0.10 -19.95 -9.93
N LEU A 328 -0.19 -18.76 -9.36
CA LEU A 328 -0.04 -18.56 -7.92
C LEU A 328 -1.31 -18.97 -7.18
N ARG A 329 -1.16 -19.80 -6.17
CA ARG A 329 -2.18 -20.13 -5.18
C ARG A 329 -2.03 -19.19 -3.99
N ILE A 330 -3.05 -18.37 -3.76
CA ILE A 330 -3.02 -17.31 -2.75
C ILE A 330 -3.90 -17.72 -1.57
N SER A 331 -3.38 -17.58 -0.36
CA SER A 331 -4.15 -17.57 0.86
C SER A 331 -4.38 -16.12 1.29
N ASP A 332 -5.59 -15.61 1.08
CA ASP A 332 -5.92 -14.22 1.44
C ASP A 332 -5.77 -13.94 2.93
N ARG A 333 -5.94 -14.98 3.78
CA ARG A 333 -5.79 -14.87 5.23
C ARG A 333 -4.34 -14.97 5.70
N HIS A 334 -3.52 -15.71 4.95
CA HIS A 334 -2.10 -15.97 5.23
C HIS A 334 -1.25 -15.70 3.97
N PRO A 335 -1.13 -14.45 3.51
CA PRO A 335 -0.49 -14.14 2.22
C PRO A 335 1.01 -14.48 2.18
N THR A 336 1.64 -14.67 3.34
CA THR A 336 3.03 -15.11 3.47
C THR A 336 3.29 -16.53 2.95
N VAL A 337 2.25 -17.35 2.81
CA VAL A 337 2.35 -18.74 2.29
C VAL A 337 1.78 -18.85 0.86
N THR A 338 1.76 -17.74 0.12
CA THR A 338 1.40 -17.76 -1.29
C THR A 338 2.47 -18.48 -2.09
N SER A 339 2.11 -19.50 -2.83
CA SER A 339 3.07 -20.32 -3.58
C SER A 339 2.55 -20.70 -4.96
N GLY A 340 3.48 -20.89 -5.91
CA GLY A 340 3.25 -21.54 -7.20
C GLY A 340 3.68 -23.02 -7.20
N ALA A 341 4.29 -23.51 -6.10
CA ALA A 341 4.77 -24.88 -5.98
C ALA A 341 3.64 -25.82 -5.51
N ALA A 342 3.12 -26.66 -6.42
CA ALA A 342 2.04 -27.60 -6.10
C ALA A 342 2.44 -28.59 -4.97
N ASP A 343 3.69 -29.05 -4.99
CA ASP A 343 4.23 -29.98 -3.99
C ASP A 343 4.28 -29.34 -2.59
N PHE A 344 4.67 -28.07 -2.51
CA PHE A 344 4.65 -27.34 -1.25
C PHE A 344 3.22 -27.25 -0.70
N ILE A 345 2.25 -26.87 -1.53
CA ILE A 345 0.85 -26.74 -1.13
C ILE A 345 0.30 -28.10 -0.63
N ALA A 346 0.62 -29.18 -1.33
CA ALA A 346 0.19 -30.53 -0.93
C ALA A 346 0.82 -30.96 0.40
N GLN A 347 2.09 -30.66 0.65
CA GLN A 347 2.79 -30.98 1.89
C GLN A 347 2.32 -30.07 3.04
N ALA A 348 2.18 -28.77 2.78
CA ALA A 348 1.71 -27.81 3.77
C ALA A 348 0.29 -28.12 4.25
N ALA A 349 -0.58 -28.65 3.38
CA ALA A 349 -1.95 -29.04 3.77
C ALA A 349 -2.01 -30.09 4.90
N THR A 350 -0.93 -30.84 5.11
CA THR A 350 -0.81 -31.89 6.14
C THR A 350 0.20 -31.57 7.25
N ALA A 351 0.92 -30.45 7.13
CA ALA A 351 1.99 -30.09 8.04
C ALA A 351 1.46 -29.33 9.28
N PRO A 352 2.05 -29.56 10.47
CA PRO A 352 1.73 -28.78 11.66
C PRO A 352 1.97 -27.28 11.44
N GLY A 353 1.02 -26.44 11.87
CA GLY A 353 1.07 -24.98 11.73
C GLY A 353 0.36 -24.43 10.49
N TYR A 354 -0.11 -25.29 9.58
CA TYR A 354 -0.86 -24.92 8.39
C TYR A 354 -2.36 -25.29 8.44
N GLU A 355 -2.86 -25.74 9.59
CA GLU A 355 -4.23 -26.25 9.77
C GLU A 355 -5.32 -25.23 9.39
N ASN A 356 -4.98 -23.94 9.47
CA ASN A 356 -5.88 -22.82 9.15
C ASN A 356 -5.56 -22.12 7.84
N VAL A 357 -4.65 -22.67 7.01
CA VAL A 357 -4.30 -22.11 5.73
C VAL A 357 -5.21 -22.68 4.65
N ALA A 358 -5.91 -21.79 3.96
CA ALA A 358 -6.71 -22.12 2.77
C ALA A 358 -6.23 -21.32 1.58
N TRP A 359 -5.83 -21.98 0.51
CA TRP A 359 -5.48 -21.35 -0.76
C TRP A 359 -6.76 -21.15 -1.58
N ASN A 360 -7.47 -20.06 -1.26
CA ASN A 360 -8.82 -19.81 -1.75
C ASN A 360 -8.87 -19.02 -3.07
N ARG A 361 -7.73 -18.58 -3.58
CA ARG A 361 -7.64 -17.81 -4.83
C ARG A 361 -6.46 -18.24 -5.67
N SER A 362 -6.61 -18.14 -7.00
CA SER A 362 -5.55 -18.40 -7.98
C SER A 362 -5.42 -17.21 -8.92
N VAL A 363 -4.18 -16.84 -9.25
CA VAL A 363 -3.89 -15.77 -10.21
C VAL A 363 -2.79 -16.25 -11.14
N SER A 364 -3.00 -16.11 -12.46
CA SER A 364 -1.92 -16.31 -13.45
C SER A 364 -1.04 -15.07 -13.45
N VAL A 365 0.28 -15.28 -13.36
CA VAL A 365 1.30 -14.23 -13.39
C VAL A 365 2.38 -14.59 -14.40
N PRO A 366 2.98 -13.60 -15.09
CA PRO A 366 4.11 -13.87 -15.97
C PRO A 366 5.29 -14.41 -15.16
N MET A 367 6.03 -15.33 -15.76
CA MET A 367 7.22 -15.94 -15.20
C MET A 367 8.43 -15.73 -16.13
N THR A 368 9.58 -15.44 -15.53
CA THR A 368 10.85 -15.29 -16.25
C THR A 368 12.00 -15.94 -15.46
N THR A 369 13.22 -15.92 -16.00
CA THR A 369 14.39 -16.51 -15.36
C THR A 369 15.21 -15.48 -14.59
N LEU A 370 16.04 -15.96 -13.65
CA LEU A 370 16.99 -15.10 -12.94
C LEU A 370 18.06 -14.53 -13.90
N ASP A 371 18.48 -15.31 -14.91
CA ASP A 371 19.38 -14.85 -15.96
C ASP A 371 18.78 -13.68 -16.77
N ALA A 372 17.50 -13.73 -17.10
CA ALA A 372 16.82 -12.64 -17.79
C ALA A 372 16.76 -11.35 -16.96
N LEU A 373 16.61 -11.46 -15.63
CA LEU A 373 16.70 -10.30 -14.74
C LEU A 373 18.13 -9.74 -14.68
N ILE A 374 19.14 -10.62 -14.61
CA ILE A 374 20.55 -10.20 -14.64
C ILE A 374 20.89 -9.49 -15.95
N ALA A 375 20.39 -9.98 -17.08
CA ALA A 375 20.57 -9.33 -18.37
C ALA A 375 19.96 -7.92 -18.44
N ARG A 376 18.83 -7.70 -17.75
CA ARG A 376 18.13 -6.39 -17.72
C ARG A 376 18.72 -5.40 -16.73
N HIS A 377 19.14 -5.87 -15.57
CA HIS A 377 19.47 -5.00 -14.43
C HIS A 377 20.92 -5.05 -13.99
N GLY A 378 21.70 -5.98 -14.54
CA GLY A 378 23.09 -6.23 -14.14
C GLY A 378 23.21 -7.37 -13.12
N ARG A 379 24.46 -7.83 -12.93
CA ARG A 379 24.81 -8.91 -11.99
C ARG A 379 24.66 -8.44 -10.55
N PRO A 380 23.82 -9.08 -9.71
CA PRO A 380 23.63 -8.68 -8.32
C PRO A 380 24.83 -9.07 -7.45
N ASP A 381 25.10 -8.27 -6.42
CA ASP A 381 26.07 -8.60 -5.35
C ASP A 381 25.46 -9.56 -4.32
N PHE A 382 24.12 -9.52 -4.18
CA PHE A 382 23.37 -10.39 -3.28
C PHE A 382 21.96 -10.67 -3.83
N VAL A 383 21.51 -11.92 -3.73
CA VAL A 383 20.17 -12.36 -4.12
C VAL A 383 19.49 -12.99 -2.90
N LYS A 384 18.33 -12.49 -2.49
CA LYS A 384 17.44 -13.19 -1.56
C LYS A 384 16.37 -13.90 -2.37
N ILE A 385 16.17 -15.19 -2.13
CA ILE A 385 15.12 -16.00 -2.74
C ILE A 385 14.19 -16.47 -1.63
N ASP A 386 12.92 -16.05 -1.70
CA ASP A 386 11.89 -16.32 -0.70
C ASP A 386 10.55 -16.51 -1.43
N VAL A 387 10.34 -17.69 -1.98
CA VAL A 387 9.24 -17.99 -2.92
C VAL A 387 8.41 -19.20 -2.51
N GLU A 388 8.49 -19.55 -1.22
CA GLU A 388 7.63 -20.54 -0.57
C GLU A 388 7.61 -21.89 -1.30
N GLY A 389 8.81 -22.50 -1.41
CA GLY A 389 9.02 -23.85 -1.94
C GLY A 389 9.41 -23.93 -3.43
N ALA A 390 9.54 -22.80 -4.14
CA ALA A 390 9.97 -22.76 -5.53
C ALA A 390 11.44 -22.30 -5.71
N GLU A 391 12.26 -22.27 -4.64
CA GLU A 391 13.63 -21.76 -4.64
C GLU A 391 14.53 -22.50 -5.64
N ALA A 392 14.40 -23.82 -5.72
CA ALA A 392 15.16 -24.64 -6.67
C ALA A 392 14.82 -24.32 -8.13
N GLN A 393 13.56 -24.02 -8.44
CA GLN A 393 13.14 -23.62 -9.78
C GLN A 393 13.70 -22.24 -10.15
N VAL A 394 13.78 -21.30 -9.19
CA VAL A 394 14.44 -20.00 -9.40
C VAL A 394 15.91 -20.19 -9.70
N LEU A 395 16.61 -21.04 -8.94
CA LEU A 395 18.04 -21.35 -9.18
C LEU A 395 18.29 -22.12 -10.47
N ALA A 396 17.35 -22.94 -10.93
CA ALA A 396 17.43 -23.60 -12.24
C ALA A 396 17.42 -22.61 -13.42
N GLY A 397 16.90 -21.39 -13.21
CA GLY A 397 16.95 -20.27 -14.16
C GLY A 397 18.20 -19.39 -14.03
N LEU A 398 19.23 -19.85 -13.32
CA LEU A 398 20.51 -19.16 -13.11
C LEU A 398 21.67 -19.98 -13.70
N SER A 399 22.25 -19.51 -14.80
CA SER A 399 23.39 -20.16 -15.46
C SER A 399 24.76 -19.64 -15.02
N GLN A 400 24.79 -18.46 -14.35
CA GLN A 400 26.02 -17.80 -13.94
C GLN A 400 26.12 -17.71 -12.42
N PRO A 401 27.30 -17.92 -11.82
CA PRO A 401 27.44 -17.75 -10.37
C PRO A 401 27.21 -16.30 -9.95
N VAL A 402 26.50 -16.09 -8.84
CA VAL A 402 26.37 -14.80 -8.16
C VAL A 402 27.27 -14.77 -6.93
N PRO A 403 27.76 -13.60 -6.49
CA PRO A 403 28.69 -13.50 -5.37
C PRO A 403 28.16 -14.07 -4.05
N ALA A 404 26.89 -13.80 -3.76
CA ALA A 404 26.21 -14.32 -2.58
C ALA A 404 24.70 -14.38 -2.78
N LEU A 405 24.06 -15.35 -2.14
CA LEU A 405 22.60 -15.48 -2.13
C LEU A 405 22.09 -16.09 -0.82
N SER A 406 20.78 -16.02 -0.61
CA SER A 406 20.09 -16.77 0.43
C SER A 406 18.77 -17.33 -0.06
N PHE A 407 18.35 -18.45 0.55
CA PHE A 407 17.06 -19.08 0.33
C PHE A 407 16.54 -19.68 1.63
N GLU A 408 15.21 -19.87 1.71
CA GLU A 408 14.57 -20.44 2.89
C GLU A 408 14.79 -21.95 3.00
N TYR A 409 14.82 -22.46 4.23
CA TYR A 409 14.70 -23.88 4.54
C TYR A 409 13.68 -24.09 5.63
N ALA A 410 12.86 -25.14 5.47
CA ALA A 410 11.99 -25.68 6.47
C ALA A 410 11.91 -27.20 6.32
N TRP A 411 11.41 -27.92 7.33
CA TRP A 411 11.19 -29.36 7.18
C TRP A 411 10.28 -29.67 5.99
N ALA A 412 9.20 -28.91 5.81
CA ALA A 412 8.26 -29.10 4.71
C ALA A 412 8.84 -28.78 3.33
N THR A 413 9.84 -27.91 3.23
CA THR A 413 10.54 -27.52 1.98
C THR A 413 11.92 -28.13 1.88
N LYS A 414 12.28 -29.12 2.70
CA LYS A 414 13.60 -29.74 2.75
C LYS A 414 14.10 -30.22 1.39
N GLY A 415 13.21 -30.80 0.58
CA GLY A 415 13.53 -31.26 -0.77
C GLY A 415 13.99 -30.12 -1.70
N ALA A 416 13.30 -28.97 -1.65
CA ALA A 416 13.69 -27.78 -2.41
C ALA A 416 15.04 -27.22 -1.94
N ALA A 417 15.28 -27.15 -0.63
CA ALA A 417 16.54 -26.71 -0.08
C ALA A 417 17.72 -27.63 -0.47
N LEU A 418 17.54 -28.95 -0.46
CA LEU A 418 18.53 -29.92 -0.93
C LEU A 418 18.86 -29.75 -2.41
N ALA A 419 17.84 -29.48 -3.25
CA ALA A 419 18.01 -29.18 -4.66
C ALA A 419 18.77 -27.85 -4.86
N CYS A 420 18.52 -26.82 -4.06
CA CYS A 420 19.31 -25.58 -4.07
C CYS A 420 20.79 -25.84 -3.78
N ILE A 421 21.12 -26.67 -2.77
CA ILE A 421 22.51 -27.03 -2.47
C ILE A 421 23.17 -27.74 -3.66
N ALA A 422 22.44 -28.56 -4.40
CA ALA A 422 22.98 -29.25 -5.58
C ALA A 422 23.34 -28.27 -6.72
N HIS A 423 22.61 -27.16 -6.88
CA HIS A 423 22.96 -26.10 -7.84
C HIS A 423 24.16 -25.24 -7.38
N LEU A 424 24.54 -25.28 -6.10
CA LEU A 424 25.49 -24.38 -5.46
C LEU A 424 26.71 -25.11 -4.88
N GLU A 425 27.14 -26.23 -5.50
CA GLU A 425 28.20 -27.10 -4.93
C GLU A 425 29.53 -26.39 -4.65
N ASN A 426 29.85 -25.34 -5.41
CA ASN A 426 31.09 -24.56 -5.24
C ASN A 426 30.95 -23.38 -4.26
N TYR A 427 29.85 -23.31 -3.48
CA TYR A 427 29.62 -22.28 -2.49
C TYR A 427 29.99 -22.78 -1.08
N ARG A 428 30.20 -21.85 -0.17
CA ARG A 428 30.18 -22.10 1.27
C ARG A 428 28.85 -21.61 1.84
N PHE A 429 28.39 -22.29 2.88
CA PHE A 429 27.06 -22.09 3.44
C PHE A 429 27.14 -21.73 4.91
N ASN A 430 26.23 -20.89 5.34
CA ASN A 430 25.86 -20.69 6.74
C ASN A 430 24.33 -20.60 6.83
N ARG A 431 23.77 -20.61 8.02
CA ARG A 431 22.34 -20.53 8.22
C ARG A 431 21.97 -19.58 9.37
N SER A 432 20.77 -19.05 9.34
CA SER A 432 20.11 -18.41 10.48
C SER A 432 18.84 -19.17 10.83
N ILE A 433 18.44 -19.14 12.11
CA ILE A 433 17.22 -19.76 12.58
C ILE A 433 16.14 -18.69 12.60
N GLY A 434 15.02 -18.94 11.91
CA GLY A 434 13.93 -18.01 11.75
C GLY A 434 14.43 -16.63 11.30
N GLU A 435 13.84 -15.58 11.80
CA GLU A 435 14.22 -14.18 11.54
C GLU A 435 15.28 -13.66 12.56
N SER A 436 16.14 -14.54 13.10
CA SER A 436 17.16 -14.12 14.07
C SER A 436 18.22 -13.22 13.46
N LEU A 437 18.53 -13.38 12.15
CA LEU A 437 19.57 -12.66 11.42
C LEU A 437 20.96 -12.80 12.12
N VAL A 438 21.19 -13.97 12.69
CA VAL A 438 22.46 -14.35 13.33
C VAL A 438 22.91 -15.68 12.74
N PHE A 439 24.15 -15.77 12.30
CA PHE A 439 24.71 -17.03 11.81
C PHE A 439 24.83 -18.06 12.91
N ALA A 440 24.44 -19.30 12.61
CA ALA A 440 24.39 -20.40 13.59
C ALA A 440 25.74 -21.06 13.84
N GLY A 441 26.82 -20.59 13.21
CA GLY A 441 28.16 -21.15 13.38
C GLY A 441 29.11 -20.68 12.29
N GLU A 442 30.12 -21.48 12.03
CA GLU A 442 31.08 -21.24 10.95
C GLU A 442 30.51 -21.56 9.58
N TRP A 443 31.16 -21.06 8.52
CA TRP A 443 30.80 -21.37 7.14
C TRP A 443 31.27 -22.78 6.79
N ILE A 444 30.33 -23.61 6.32
CA ILE A 444 30.53 -25.02 5.98
C ILE A 444 30.43 -25.25 4.47
N ASP A 445 30.86 -26.39 3.99
CA ASP A 445 30.74 -26.80 2.58
C ASP A 445 29.36 -27.38 2.25
N ALA A 446 29.14 -27.70 0.98
CA ALA A 446 27.87 -28.26 0.48
C ALA A 446 27.56 -29.63 1.12
N ALA A 447 28.56 -30.48 1.36
CA ALA A 447 28.35 -31.80 1.94
C ALA A 447 27.83 -31.70 3.40
N ALA A 448 28.45 -30.83 4.20
CA ALA A 448 28.04 -30.60 5.58
C ALA A 448 26.64 -29.94 5.66
N MET A 449 26.33 -29.01 4.78
CA MET A 449 24.99 -28.38 4.73
C MET A 449 23.91 -29.37 4.29
N ARG A 450 24.19 -30.23 3.31
CA ARG A 450 23.30 -31.33 2.90
C ARG A 450 23.03 -32.28 4.08
N ALA A 451 24.07 -32.72 4.80
CA ALA A 451 23.91 -33.57 5.96
C ALA A 451 23.11 -32.90 7.10
N PHE A 452 23.15 -31.59 7.24
CA PHE A 452 22.31 -30.84 8.15
C PHE A 452 20.84 -30.92 7.71
N LEU A 453 20.53 -30.62 6.44
CA LEU A 453 19.16 -30.63 5.90
C LEU A 453 18.52 -32.02 5.99
N GLU A 454 19.28 -33.10 5.72
CA GLU A 454 18.78 -34.46 5.78
C GLU A 454 18.30 -34.86 7.18
N ARG A 455 18.93 -34.31 8.22
CA ARG A 455 18.60 -34.56 9.63
C ARG A 455 17.43 -33.74 10.16
N LEU A 456 16.90 -32.77 9.39
CA LEU A 456 15.75 -31.95 9.82
C LEU A 456 14.52 -32.82 10.12
N THR A 457 13.87 -32.53 11.21
CA THR A 457 12.61 -33.11 11.69
C THR A 457 11.49 -32.08 11.70
N PRO A 458 10.22 -32.49 11.82
CA PRO A 458 9.09 -31.55 11.91
C PRO A 458 9.15 -30.57 13.10
N SER A 459 9.93 -30.89 14.13
CA SER A 459 10.11 -30.06 15.32
C SER A 459 11.24 -29.03 15.20
N ASP A 460 12.08 -29.15 14.17
CA ASP A 460 13.17 -28.20 13.96
C ASP A 460 12.66 -26.87 13.38
N PRO A 461 13.19 -25.74 13.85
CA PRO A 461 12.79 -24.44 13.35
C PRO A 461 13.24 -24.23 11.90
N SER A 462 12.41 -23.54 11.10
CA SER A 462 12.77 -23.04 9.78
C SER A 462 13.78 -21.87 9.86
N GLY A 463 14.32 -21.47 8.74
CA GLY A 463 15.22 -20.32 8.65
C GLY A 463 15.76 -20.09 7.25
N ASP A 464 16.82 -19.29 7.15
CA ASP A 464 17.49 -18.98 5.90
C ASP A 464 18.87 -19.66 5.82
N ILE A 465 19.19 -20.23 4.65
CA ILE A 465 20.53 -20.62 4.26
C ILE A 465 21.14 -19.50 3.43
N TYR A 466 22.37 -19.14 3.76
CA TYR A 466 23.19 -18.15 3.06
C TYR A 466 24.33 -18.87 2.36
N ALA A 467 24.57 -18.52 1.10
CA ALA A 467 25.64 -19.09 0.28
C ALA A 467 26.55 -17.99 -0.27
N GLU A 468 27.87 -18.17 -0.16
CA GLU A 468 28.89 -17.29 -0.74
C GLU A 468 29.81 -18.06 -1.70
N SER A 469 30.01 -17.49 -2.90
CA SER A 469 30.88 -18.09 -3.93
C SER A 469 32.37 -17.97 -3.57
N ALA A 470 33.20 -18.75 -4.24
CA ALA A 470 34.67 -18.69 -4.11
C ALA A 470 35.21 -17.29 -4.49
N GLU A 471 34.66 -16.69 -5.56
CA GLU A 471 35.05 -15.37 -6.05
C GLU A 471 34.95 -14.28 -4.95
N ARG A 472 33.88 -14.32 -4.14
CA ARG A 472 33.70 -13.37 -3.03
C ARG A 472 34.70 -13.56 -1.91
N ARG A 473 35.18 -14.77 -1.67
CA ARG A 473 36.20 -15.04 -0.65
C ARG A 473 37.51 -14.37 -0.98
N ASP A 474 37.93 -14.50 -2.24
CA ASP A 474 39.19 -13.97 -2.72
C ASP A 474 39.20 -12.44 -2.72
N ALA A 475 38.06 -11.80 -2.96
CA ALA A 475 37.91 -10.35 -2.86
C ALA A 475 37.93 -9.79 -1.43
N ARG A 476 37.85 -10.65 -0.39
CA ARG A 476 37.92 -10.25 1.05
C ARG A 476 39.31 -10.50 1.70
N ARG A 477 40.20 -11.22 1.01
CA ARG A 477 41.60 -11.41 1.38
C ARG A 477 42.45 -10.30 0.78
#